data_52933ff5a84d8845494032af7adff56d
#
_entry.id   52933ff5a84d8845494032af7adff56d
#
_cell.length_a   1.000
_cell.length_b   1.000
_cell.length_c   1.000
_cell.angle_alpha   90.00
_cell.angle_beta   90.00
_cell.angle_gamma   90.00
#
_symmetry.space_group_name_H-M   'P 1'
#
loop_
_entity.id
_entity.type
_entity.pdbx_description
1 polymer ?
#
loop_
_entity_poly.entity_id
_entity_poly.type
_entity_poly.pdbx_seq_one_letter_code
_entity_poly.pdbx_strand_id
1 'polypeptide(L)'
;LAQGINKYSKRKMEHDILISLGSNHDANNNMQHAHEALRRKFVDASFSRVLSTEPIGIAGPNFLNCLCRVHSSLPLQEIIAMTKLMETTLGDSREKRQKGCIAIDIDILRYDDLRLHPSDWQRPYIPQLLADLSEE
;
A
#
# COMPACT_ATOMS: atom_id res chain seq x y z
N LEU A 1 26.56 22.70 -1.43
CA LEU A 1 27.18 21.69 -0.56
C LEU A 1 26.32 21.39 0.67
N ALA A 2 25.97 22.42 1.45
CA ALA A 2 25.16 22.26 2.64
C ALA A 2 23.77 21.72 2.29
N GLN A 3 23.17 22.18 1.19
CA GLN A 3 21.86 21.71 0.76
C GLN A 3 21.89 20.26 0.32
N GLY A 4 22.94 19.82 -0.36
CA GLY A 4 23.11 18.43 -0.76
C GLY A 4 23.26 17.51 0.44
N ILE A 5 24.05 17.92 1.43
CA ILE A 5 24.24 17.18 2.66
C ILE A 5 22.91 17.08 3.43
N ASN A 6 22.16 18.17 3.53
CA ASN A 6 20.88 18.18 4.22
C ASN A 6 19.87 17.25 3.55
N LYS A 7 19.86 17.22 2.21
CA LYS A 7 18.97 16.34 1.46
C LYS A 7 19.26 14.87 1.74
N TYR A 8 20.54 14.48 1.75
CA TYR A 8 20.92 13.10 2.06
C TYR A 8 20.62 12.74 3.51
N SER A 9 20.91 13.65 4.43
CA SER A 9 20.62 13.44 5.86
C SER A 9 19.14 13.24 6.08
N LYS A 10 18.29 14.05 5.43
CA LYS A 10 16.84 13.92 5.52
C LYS A 10 16.36 12.56 5.05
N ARG A 11 16.86 12.07 3.91
CA ARG A 11 16.50 10.73 3.40
C ARG A 11 16.95 9.61 4.32
N LYS A 12 18.13 9.73 4.93
CA LYS A 12 18.62 8.72 5.88
C LYS A 12 17.78 8.66 7.14
N MET A 13 17.12 9.77 7.50
CA MET A 13 16.27 9.84 8.69
C MET A 13 14.83 9.40 8.40
N GLU A 14 14.48 9.23 7.15
CA GLU A 14 13.16 8.77 6.77
C GLU A 14 13.10 7.26 6.70
N HIS A 15 11.96 6.71 7.12
CA HIS A 15 11.70 5.27 7.04
C HIS A 15 11.30 4.90 5.62
N ASP A 16 11.73 3.72 5.19
CA ASP A 16 11.40 3.13 3.90
C ASP A 16 10.19 2.21 4.11
N ILE A 17 9.07 2.52 3.46
CA ILE A 17 7.79 1.87 3.74
C ILE A 17 7.22 1.27 2.48
N LEU A 18 6.83 -0.01 2.57
CA LEU A 18 6.16 -0.72 1.49
C LEU A 18 4.70 -0.94 1.88
N ILE A 19 3.79 -0.52 1.01
CA ILE A 19 2.34 -0.57 1.23
C ILE A 19 1.72 -1.45 0.17
N SER A 20 0.78 -2.31 0.56
CA SER A 20 -0.01 -3.07 -0.40
C SER A 20 -1.43 -2.51 -0.47
N LEU A 21 -1.97 -2.49 -1.68
CA LEU A 21 -3.33 -2.05 -1.96
C LEU A 21 -4.10 -3.20 -2.58
N GLY A 22 -5.35 -3.37 -2.15
CA GLY A 22 -6.23 -4.38 -2.72
C GLY A 22 -7.67 -3.91 -2.74
N SER A 23 -8.40 -4.25 -3.79
CA SER A 23 -9.82 -3.91 -3.91
C SER A 23 -10.54 -4.93 -4.78
N ASN A 24 -11.74 -5.35 -4.37
CA ASN A 24 -12.61 -6.20 -5.19
C ASN A 24 -14.02 -5.61 -5.38
N HIS A 25 -14.22 -4.36 -4.96
CA HIS A 25 -15.52 -3.68 -5.06
C HIS A 25 -15.28 -2.31 -5.65
N ASP A 26 -15.94 -2.00 -6.77
CA ASP A 26 -15.69 -0.78 -7.55
C ASP A 26 -14.18 -0.54 -7.68
N ALA A 27 -13.47 -1.62 -8.04
CA ALA A 27 -12.04 -1.73 -7.83
C ALA A 27 -11.24 -0.70 -8.62
N ASN A 28 -11.65 -0.40 -9.88
CA ASN A 28 -10.94 0.58 -10.68
C ASN A 28 -10.98 1.98 -10.03
N ASN A 29 -12.16 2.40 -9.60
CA ASN A 29 -12.32 3.71 -8.97
C ASN A 29 -11.65 3.77 -7.60
N ASN A 30 -11.83 2.73 -6.78
CA ASN A 30 -11.24 2.70 -5.45
C ASN A 30 -9.72 2.64 -5.50
N MET A 31 -9.17 1.90 -6.45
CA MET A 31 -7.72 1.84 -6.64
C MET A 31 -7.17 3.21 -7.08
N GLN A 32 -7.84 3.88 -8.00
CA GLN A 32 -7.45 5.22 -8.44
C GLN A 32 -7.50 6.22 -7.30
N HIS A 33 -8.57 6.21 -6.51
CA HIS A 33 -8.71 7.10 -5.35
C HIS A 33 -7.61 6.84 -4.31
N ALA A 34 -7.26 5.57 -4.08
CA ALA A 34 -6.19 5.22 -3.16
C ALA A 34 -4.83 5.75 -3.64
N HIS A 35 -4.55 5.63 -4.95
CA HIS A 35 -3.33 6.20 -5.52
C HIS A 35 -3.26 7.71 -5.28
N GLU A 36 -4.35 8.41 -5.55
CA GLU A 36 -4.42 9.86 -5.34
C GLU A 36 -4.22 10.24 -3.88
N ALA A 37 -4.86 9.51 -2.96
CA ALA A 37 -4.74 9.77 -1.54
C ALA A 37 -3.30 9.59 -1.05
N LEU A 38 -2.64 8.51 -1.50
CA LEU A 38 -1.25 8.25 -1.13
C LEU A 38 -0.30 9.31 -1.71
N ARG A 39 -0.53 9.76 -2.94
CA ARG A 39 0.29 10.81 -3.54
C ARG A 39 0.17 12.13 -2.80
N ARG A 40 -1.00 12.43 -2.24
CA ARG A 40 -1.19 13.64 -1.43
C ARG A 40 -0.45 13.57 -0.10
N LYS A 41 -0.35 12.38 0.48
CA LYS A 41 0.29 12.18 1.80
C LYS A 41 1.79 11.99 1.70
N PHE A 42 2.27 11.39 0.62
CA PHE A 42 3.67 11.03 0.45
C PHE A 42 4.17 11.56 -0.88
N VAL A 43 5.06 12.54 -0.82
CA VAL A 43 5.55 13.26 -2.00
C VAL A 43 6.24 12.35 -3.00
N ASP A 44 6.91 11.31 -2.51
CA ASP A 44 7.72 10.40 -3.32
C ASP A 44 7.05 9.06 -3.60
N ALA A 45 5.74 8.97 -3.44
CA ALA A 45 5.02 7.70 -3.64
C ALA A 45 5.29 7.12 -5.04
N SER A 46 5.79 5.89 -5.05
CA SER A 46 6.04 5.12 -6.28
C SER A 46 5.12 3.91 -6.29
N PHE A 47 4.51 3.63 -7.43
CA PHE A 47 3.54 2.55 -7.55
C PHE A 47 4.00 1.48 -8.52
N SER A 48 3.74 0.22 -8.19
CA SER A 48 3.82 -0.87 -9.15
C SER A 48 2.65 -0.78 -10.13
N ARG A 49 2.70 -1.61 -11.17
CA ARG A 49 1.49 -1.82 -11.97
C ARG A 49 0.38 -2.41 -11.11
N VAL A 50 -0.85 -2.31 -11.58
CA VAL A 50 -2.01 -2.92 -10.94
C VAL A 50 -2.27 -4.27 -11.60
N LEU A 51 -2.32 -5.34 -10.79
CA LEU A 51 -2.61 -6.70 -11.28
C LEU A 51 -3.99 -7.14 -10.82
N SER A 52 -4.71 -7.80 -11.74
CA SER A 52 -5.94 -8.50 -11.39
C SER A 52 -5.60 -9.91 -10.96
N THR A 53 -6.08 -10.32 -9.79
CA THR A 53 -5.83 -11.66 -9.25
C THR A 53 -7.12 -12.31 -8.81
N GLU A 54 -7.17 -13.65 -8.90
CA GLU A 54 -8.31 -14.41 -8.40
C GLU A 54 -8.32 -14.40 -6.88
N PRO A 55 -9.53 -14.42 -6.24
CA PRO A 55 -9.62 -14.51 -4.79
C PRO A 55 -9.05 -15.84 -4.31
N ILE A 56 -8.34 -15.82 -3.16
CA ILE A 56 -7.70 -16.98 -2.60
C ILE A 56 -8.62 -17.60 -1.55
N GLY A 57 -9.01 -18.87 -1.78
CA GLY A 57 -9.76 -19.66 -0.81
C GLY A 57 -11.26 -19.45 -0.81
N ILE A 58 -11.79 -18.49 -1.57
CA ILE A 58 -13.22 -18.22 -1.67
C ILE A 58 -13.60 -17.88 -3.11
N ALA A 59 -14.83 -18.14 -3.47
CA ALA A 59 -15.38 -17.67 -4.75
C ALA A 59 -15.78 -16.21 -4.62
N GLY A 60 -15.60 -15.45 -5.70
CA GLY A 60 -15.94 -14.03 -5.71
C GLY A 60 -15.27 -13.29 -6.84
N PRO A 61 -15.46 -11.98 -6.89
CA PRO A 61 -14.81 -11.16 -7.93
C PRO A 61 -13.30 -11.13 -7.75
N ASN A 62 -12.58 -10.92 -8.83
CA ASN A 62 -11.14 -10.74 -8.78
C ASN A 62 -10.78 -9.48 -8.01
N PHE A 63 -9.59 -9.52 -7.41
CA PHE A 63 -8.99 -8.36 -6.78
C PHE A 63 -8.11 -7.61 -7.76
N LEU A 64 -8.06 -6.29 -7.61
CA LEU A 64 -6.95 -5.51 -8.13
C LEU A 64 -5.94 -5.35 -7.00
N ASN A 65 -4.67 -5.59 -7.29
CA ASN A 65 -3.58 -5.50 -6.32
C ASN A 65 -2.47 -4.62 -6.85
N CYS A 66 -1.85 -3.86 -5.95
CA CYS A 66 -0.79 -2.93 -6.28
C CYS A 66 0.12 -2.75 -5.07
N LEU A 67 1.39 -2.47 -5.30
CA LEU A 67 2.32 -2.08 -4.25
C LEU A 67 2.68 -0.60 -4.42
N CYS A 68 2.96 0.03 -3.27
CA CYS A 68 3.39 1.42 -3.23
C CYS A 68 4.58 1.53 -2.28
N ARG A 69 5.62 2.24 -2.70
CA ARG A 69 6.78 2.52 -1.86
C ARG A 69 6.81 4.00 -1.55
N VAL A 70 6.94 4.33 -0.28
CA VAL A 70 7.00 5.70 0.21
C VAL A 70 8.10 5.84 1.24
N HIS A 71 8.49 7.06 1.52
CA HIS A 71 9.38 7.40 2.63
C HIS A 71 8.70 8.41 3.52
N SER A 72 8.86 8.25 4.84
CA SER A 72 8.26 9.15 5.80
C SER A 72 9.03 9.10 7.11
N SER A 73 9.07 10.22 7.82
CA SER A 73 9.65 10.29 9.15
C SER A 73 8.66 9.87 10.25
N LEU A 74 7.42 9.57 9.89
CA LEU A 74 6.39 9.23 10.87
C LEU A 74 6.62 7.84 11.48
N PRO A 75 6.28 7.65 12.76
CA PRO A 75 6.30 6.32 13.37
C PRO A 75 5.31 5.37 12.71
N LEU A 76 5.60 4.07 12.79
CA LEU A 76 4.77 3.04 12.18
C LEU A 76 3.30 3.14 12.59
N GLN A 77 3.02 3.38 13.87
CA GLN A 77 1.64 3.46 14.34
C GLN A 77 0.85 4.60 13.71
N GLU A 78 1.51 5.72 13.45
CA GLU A 78 0.86 6.85 12.76
C GLU A 78 0.59 6.54 11.29
N ILE A 79 1.52 5.84 10.64
CA ILE A 79 1.33 5.39 9.26
C ILE A 79 0.14 4.42 9.18
N ILE A 80 0.05 3.47 10.09
CA ILE A 80 -1.07 2.51 10.15
C ILE A 80 -2.39 3.25 10.36
N ALA A 81 -2.44 4.19 11.31
CA ALA A 81 -3.64 4.97 11.57
C ALA A 81 -4.07 5.76 10.33
N MET A 82 -3.11 6.34 9.63
CA MET A 82 -3.37 7.11 8.41
C MET A 82 -3.96 6.24 7.31
N THR A 83 -3.40 5.04 7.08
CA THR A 83 -3.91 4.15 6.04
C THR A 83 -5.29 3.60 6.38
N LYS A 84 -5.56 3.32 7.65
CA LYS A 84 -6.90 2.87 8.09
C LYS A 84 -7.94 3.98 7.92
N LEU A 85 -7.58 5.22 8.18
CA LEU A 85 -8.45 6.35 7.93
C LEU A 85 -8.73 6.51 6.42
N MET A 86 -7.73 6.31 5.58
CA MET A 86 -7.93 6.31 4.13
C MET A 86 -8.93 5.24 3.70
N GLU A 87 -8.83 4.03 4.22
CA GLU A 87 -9.77 2.95 3.92
C GLU A 87 -11.20 3.39 4.22
N THR A 88 -11.44 3.91 5.40
CA THR A 88 -12.77 4.37 5.82
C THR A 88 -13.27 5.50 4.93
N THR A 89 -12.43 6.47 4.65
CA THR A 89 -12.76 7.63 3.82
C THR A 89 -13.14 7.20 2.40
N LEU A 90 -12.51 6.14 1.89
CA LEU A 90 -12.77 5.62 0.54
C LEU A 90 -13.93 4.62 0.49
N GLY A 91 -14.63 4.46 1.60
CA GLY A 91 -15.88 3.69 1.62
C GLY A 91 -15.78 2.27 2.16
N ASP A 92 -14.64 1.90 2.72
CA ASP A 92 -14.50 0.60 3.38
C ASP A 92 -15.33 0.59 4.67
N SER A 93 -15.94 -0.55 4.98
CA SER A 93 -16.70 -0.73 6.21
C SER A 93 -16.70 -2.19 6.61
N ARG A 94 -16.90 -2.42 7.92
CA ARG A 94 -17.02 -3.78 8.45
C ARG A 94 -18.17 -4.53 7.78
N GLU A 95 -19.29 -3.85 7.56
CA GLU A 95 -20.47 -4.45 6.93
C GLU A 95 -20.17 -4.96 5.53
N LYS A 96 -19.49 -4.14 4.71
CA LYS A 96 -19.08 -4.55 3.36
C LYS A 96 -18.12 -5.73 3.41
N ARG A 97 -17.14 -5.68 4.32
CA ARG A 97 -16.16 -6.77 4.47
C ARG A 97 -16.80 -8.08 4.85
N GLN A 98 -17.81 -8.06 5.71
CA GLN A 98 -18.56 -9.27 6.10
C GLN A 98 -19.28 -9.88 4.91
N LYS A 99 -19.65 -9.09 3.91
CA LYS A 99 -20.27 -9.55 2.67
C LYS A 99 -19.25 -9.92 1.59
N GLY A 100 -17.96 -9.87 1.91
CA GLY A 100 -16.91 -10.16 0.95
C GLY A 100 -16.57 -8.99 0.03
N CYS A 101 -17.09 -7.80 0.31
CA CYS A 101 -16.85 -6.59 -0.48
C CYS A 101 -15.74 -5.76 0.17
N ILE A 102 -14.57 -5.76 -0.45
CA ILE A 102 -13.42 -4.99 0.01
C ILE A 102 -13.29 -3.76 -0.89
N ALA A 103 -13.78 -2.62 -0.39
CA ALA A 103 -13.69 -1.37 -1.15
C ALA A 103 -12.23 -1.00 -1.40
N ILE A 104 -11.44 -0.99 -0.34
CA ILE A 104 -9.98 -0.81 -0.43
C ILE A 104 -9.33 -1.35 0.85
N ASP A 105 -8.25 -2.08 0.66
CA ASP A 105 -7.41 -2.59 1.74
C ASP A 105 -6.03 -1.98 1.56
N ILE A 106 -5.53 -1.31 2.59
CA ILE A 106 -4.25 -0.61 2.55
C ILE A 106 -3.42 -1.09 3.75
N ASP A 107 -2.46 -1.97 3.48
CA ASP A 107 -1.67 -2.61 4.52
C ASP A 107 -0.21 -2.24 4.41
N ILE A 108 0.43 -2.04 5.55
CA ILE A 108 1.88 -1.82 5.60
C ILE A 108 2.54 -3.19 5.60
N LEU A 109 3.22 -3.52 4.51
CA LEU A 109 3.95 -4.80 4.38
C LEU A 109 5.35 -4.75 4.97
N ARG A 110 5.98 -3.59 4.94
CA ARG A 110 7.33 -3.43 5.47
C ARG A 110 7.52 -2.00 5.96
N TYR A 111 8.19 -1.89 7.09
CA TYR A 111 8.62 -0.62 7.66
C TYR A 111 10.10 -0.78 7.98
N ASP A 112 10.97 -0.17 7.18
CA ASP A 112 12.40 -0.42 7.16
C ASP A 112 12.66 -1.92 6.96
N ASP A 113 13.29 -2.61 7.90
CA ASP A 113 13.57 -4.04 7.82
C ASP A 113 12.47 -4.91 8.44
N LEU A 114 11.47 -4.29 9.06
CA LEU A 114 10.39 -5.01 9.73
C LEU A 114 9.31 -5.40 8.72
N ARG A 115 9.15 -6.68 8.48
CA ARG A 115 8.09 -7.23 7.65
C ARG A 115 6.85 -7.47 8.50
N LEU A 116 5.70 -7.06 7.96
CA LEU A 116 4.39 -7.23 8.58
C LEU A 116 3.53 -8.09 7.66
N HIS A 117 2.44 -8.64 8.18
CA HIS A 117 1.52 -9.48 7.40
C HIS A 117 2.24 -10.64 6.70
N PRO A 118 2.85 -11.59 7.44
CA PRO A 118 3.70 -12.61 6.84
C PRO A 118 2.99 -13.47 5.79
N SER A 119 1.68 -13.73 5.95
CA SER A 119 0.94 -14.51 4.97
C SER A 119 0.79 -13.78 3.62
N ASP A 120 0.74 -12.45 3.64
CA ASP A 120 0.64 -11.67 2.41
C ASP A 120 1.93 -11.76 1.58
N TRP A 121 3.08 -11.86 2.25
CA TRP A 121 4.36 -12.02 1.57
C TRP A 121 4.46 -13.31 0.76
N GLN A 122 3.62 -14.31 1.07
CA GLN A 122 3.57 -15.58 0.36
C GLN A 122 2.75 -15.52 -0.93
N ARG A 123 2.04 -14.42 -1.18
CA ARG A 123 1.24 -14.27 -2.41
C ARG A 123 2.14 -14.27 -3.63
N PRO A 124 1.81 -15.03 -4.68
CA PRO A 124 2.70 -15.18 -5.85
C PRO A 124 2.90 -13.88 -6.64
N TYR A 125 1.99 -12.91 -6.52
CA TYR A 125 2.12 -11.64 -7.23
C TYR A 125 3.09 -10.65 -6.55
N ILE A 126 3.46 -10.87 -5.29
CA ILE A 126 4.33 -9.93 -4.57
C ILE A 126 5.70 -9.76 -5.26
N PRO A 127 6.43 -10.83 -5.60
CA PRO A 127 7.70 -10.65 -6.31
C PRO A 127 7.58 -9.91 -7.63
N GLN A 128 6.48 -10.14 -8.36
CA GLN A 128 6.23 -9.47 -9.64
C GLN A 128 6.06 -7.96 -9.44
N LEU A 129 5.29 -7.56 -8.45
CA LEU A 129 5.03 -6.14 -8.19
C LEU A 129 6.24 -5.45 -7.56
N LEU A 130 7.01 -6.15 -6.73
CA LEU A 130 8.25 -5.61 -6.19
C LEU A 130 9.24 -5.25 -7.29
N ALA A 131 9.31 -6.05 -8.34
CA ALA A 131 10.20 -5.78 -9.47
C ALA A 131 9.88 -4.43 -10.13
N ASP A 132 8.61 -4.03 -10.17
CA ASP A 132 8.20 -2.75 -10.73
C ASP A 132 8.71 -1.56 -9.92
N LEU A 133 8.98 -1.77 -8.63
CA LEU A 133 9.44 -0.70 -7.73
C LEU A 133 10.95 -0.60 -7.67
N SER A 134 11.66 -1.34 -8.48
CA SER A 134 13.12 -1.41 -8.47
C SER A 134 13.66 -1.74 -7.09
N GLU A 135 12.98 -2.66 -6.40
CA GLU A 135 13.41 -3.14 -5.10
C GLU A 135 14.61 -4.06 -5.28
N GLU A 136 15.71 -3.64 -4.73
CA GLU A 136 16.96 -4.34 -4.87
C GLU A 136 17.51 -4.87 -3.57
#